data_0cf04515c10f3cd36eb0f08ca35be0a8
#
_entry.id   0cf04515c10f3cd36eb0f08ca35be0a8
#
_cell.length_a   1.000
_cell.length_b   1.000
_cell.length_c   1.000
_cell.angle_alpha   90.00
_cell.angle_beta   90.00
_cell.angle_gamma   90.00
#
_symmetry.space_group_name_H-M   'P 1'
#
loop_
_entity.id
_entity.type
_entity.pdbx_description
1 polymer ?
#
loop_
_entity_poly.entity_id
_entity_poly.type
_entity_poly.pdbx_seq_one_letter_code
_entity_poly.pdbx_strand_id
1 'polypeptide(L)'
;MDKRNLRSKKTIKDALILLSSKKAFIDISVHDLCREAGISRSTFYNNYHSLNDVVAEISSEYMEKIRGKNLNREFFESLTRDGNELKLLVETGVFGREFSFYLKDLMAGDDSKVKRGTRDDVLLNIKTLYHAFGVFGVLQNLSRMYGSSYYEAFRSEAIDTLMELSGTLSKE
;
A
#
# COMPACT_ATOMS: atom_id res chain seq x y z
N MET A 1 20.31 17.42 4.76
CA MET A 1 19.46 17.32 3.54
C MET A 1 18.88 18.70 3.27
N ASP A 2 19.01 19.23 2.05
CA ASP A 2 18.59 20.59 1.71
C ASP A 2 17.06 20.70 1.69
N LYS A 3 16.49 21.72 2.36
CA LYS A 3 15.03 21.97 2.40
C LYS A 3 14.40 22.08 1.00
N ARG A 4 15.16 22.56 0.02
CA ARG A 4 14.73 22.68 -1.37
C ARG A 4 14.55 21.30 -2.02
N ASN A 5 15.47 20.37 -1.75
CA ASN A 5 15.42 19.00 -2.26
C ASN A 5 14.19 18.24 -1.69
N LEU A 6 13.94 18.34 -0.38
CA LEU A 6 12.78 17.73 0.27
C LEU A 6 11.46 18.26 -0.32
N ARG A 7 11.37 19.58 -0.59
CA ARG A 7 10.18 20.18 -1.21
C ARG A 7 9.98 19.65 -2.64
N SER A 8 11.05 19.55 -3.42
CA SER A 8 10.98 19.03 -4.79
C SER A 8 10.53 17.56 -4.80
N LYS A 9 11.09 16.71 -3.93
CA LYS A 9 10.69 15.30 -3.80
C LYS A 9 9.22 15.17 -3.44
N LYS A 10 8.72 15.92 -2.47
CA LYS A 10 7.31 15.93 -2.11
C LYS A 10 6.44 16.30 -3.31
N THR A 11 6.74 17.40 -4.01
CA THR A 11 5.97 17.84 -5.18
C THR A 11 5.94 16.76 -6.28
N ILE A 12 7.06 16.07 -6.52
CA ILE A 12 7.16 14.97 -7.49
C ILE A 12 6.24 13.80 -7.09
N LYS A 13 6.27 13.39 -5.82
CA LYS A 13 5.44 12.29 -5.33
C LYS A 13 3.94 12.62 -5.40
N ASP A 14 3.55 13.80 -4.93
CA ASP A 14 2.16 14.27 -4.97
C ASP A 14 1.64 14.31 -6.43
N ALA A 15 2.45 14.78 -7.37
CA ALA A 15 2.10 14.80 -8.79
C ALA A 15 1.96 13.39 -9.39
N LEU A 16 2.80 12.44 -9.01
CA LEU A 16 2.69 11.06 -9.48
C LEU A 16 1.41 10.39 -8.97
N ILE A 17 1.08 10.56 -7.69
CA ILE A 17 -0.15 10.06 -7.08
C ILE A 17 -1.38 10.67 -7.80
N LEU A 18 -1.36 11.97 -8.08
CA LEU A 18 -2.43 12.65 -8.79
C LEU A 18 -2.57 12.14 -10.23
N LEU A 19 -1.49 11.93 -10.95
CA LEU A 19 -1.53 11.38 -12.32
C LEU A 19 -2.07 9.96 -12.34
N SER A 20 -1.71 9.12 -11.36
CA SER A 20 -2.20 7.74 -11.27
C SER A 20 -3.70 7.64 -10.97
N SER A 21 -4.32 8.69 -10.45
CA SER A 21 -5.78 8.75 -10.33
C SER A 21 -6.48 8.96 -11.69
N LYS A 22 -5.78 9.53 -12.67
CA LYS A 22 -6.32 9.93 -13.98
C LYS A 22 -6.03 8.89 -15.08
N LYS A 23 -4.92 8.16 -14.99
CA LYS A 23 -4.49 7.16 -15.99
C LYS A 23 -3.62 6.07 -15.36
N ALA A 24 -3.49 4.93 -16.04
CA ALA A 24 -2.66 3.82 -15.57
C ALA A 24 -1.18 4.24 -15.47
N PHE A 25 -0.46 3.67 -14.48
CA PHE A 25 0.96 4.02 -14.26
C PHE A 25 1.84 3.80 -15.50
N ILE A 26 1.58 2.72 -16.25
CA ILE A 26 2.32 2.40 -17.47
C ILE A 26 2.24 3.50 -18.55
N ASP A 27 1.18 4.32 -18.52
CA ASP A 27 0.95 5.41 -19.48
C ASP A 27 1.49 6.76 -18.98
N ILE A 28 2.09 6.81 -17.78
CA ILE A 28 2.67 8.01 -17.22
C ILE A 28 4.12 8.13 -17.68
N SER A 29 4.46 9.28 -18.29
CA SER A 29 5.83 9.61 -18.68
C SER A 29 6.46 10.59 -17.68
N VAL A 30 7.81 10.64 -17.65
CA VAL A 30 8.54 11.69 -16.90
C VAL A 30 8.15 13.09 -17.38
N HIS A 31 7.81 13.24 -18.67
CA HIS A 31 7.33 14.51 -19.21
C HIS A 31 5.99 14.92 -18.56
N ASP A 32 5.03 13.98 -18.47
CA ASP A 32 3.74 14.26 -17.84
C ASP A 32 3.92 14.62 -16.37
N LEU A 33 4.78 13.88 -15.67
CA LEU A 33 5.07 14.14 -14.26
C LEU A 33 5.71 15.52 -14.05
N CYS A 34 6.69 15.90 -14.87
CA CYS A 34 7.32 17.21 -14.77
C CYS A 34 6.33 18.35 -15.02
N ARG A 35 5.43 18.17 -16.00
CA ARG A 35 4.37 19.14 -16.31
C ARG A 35 3.38 19.29 -15.15
N GLU A 36 2.90 18.17 -14.58
CA GLU A 36 1.97 18.15 -13.43
C GLU A 36 2.62 18.76 -12.18
N ALA A 37 3.88 18.43 -11.93
CA ALA A 37 4.66 18.91 -10.79
C ALA A 37 5.14 20.38 -10.94
N GLY A 38 5.05 20.98 -12.14
CA GLY A 38 5.57 22.32 -12.43
C GLY A 38 7.09 22.41 -12.30
N ILE A 39 7.83 21.35 -12.65
CA ILE A 39 9.30 21.28 -12.56
C ILE A 39 9.96 20.99 -13.91
N SER A 40 11.25 21.31 -14.01
CA SER A 40 12.05 20.91 -15.17
C SER A 40 12.46 19.44 -15.11
N ARG A 41 12.75 18.82 -16.27
CA ARG A 41 13.34 17.47 -16.34
C ARG A 41 14.67 17.39 -15.58
N SER A 42 15.49 18.43 -15.63
CA SER A 42 16.72 18.50 -14.85
C SER A 42 16.45 18.40 -13.34
N THR A 43 15.41 19.10 -12.85
CA THR A 43 15.00 19.00 -11.45
C THR A 43 14.55 17.59 -11.10
N PHE A 44 13.81 16.90 -11.99
CA PHE A 44 13.43 15.51 -11.80
C PHE A 44 14.65 14.60 -11.69
N TYR A 45 15.56 14.63 -12.67
CA TYR A 45 16.73 13.75 -12.71
C TYR A 45 17.77 14.05 -11.63
N ASN A 46 17.75 15.22 -11.03
CA ASN A 46 18.53 15.53 -9.83
C ASN A 46 17.99 14.84 -8.55
N ASN A 47 16.75 14.33 -8.57
CA ASN A 47 16.12 13.68 -7.43
C ASN A 47 15.88 12.17 -7.64
N TYR A 48 15.58 11.75 -8.86
CA TYR A 48 15.21 10.38 -9.22
C TYR A 48 15.75 10.01 -10.60
N HIS A 49 16.10 8.75 -10.81
CA HIS A 49 16.53 8.27 -12.14
C HIS A 49 15.34 7.81 -13.00
N SER A 50 14.24 7.37 -12.37
CA SER A 50 13.06 6.84 -13.03
C SER A 50 11.78 7.10 -12.22
N LEU A 51 10.60 6.86 -12.85
CA LEU A 51 9.32 6.86 -12.13
C LEU A 51 9.26 5.74 -11.09
N ASN A 52 9.91 4.60 -11.36
CA ASN A 52 9.96 3.49 -10.41
C ASN A 52 10.70 3.87 -9.12
N ASP A 53 11.72 4.74 -9.17
CA ASP A 53 12.39 5.22 -7.97
C ASP A 53 11.46 6.09 -7.11
N VAL A 54 10.59 6.88 -7.76
CA VAL A 54 9.56 7.66 -7.06
C VAL A 54 8.56 6.72 -6.36
N VAL A 55 8.09 5.69 -7.07
CA VAL A 55 7.19 4.67 -6.51
C VAL A 55 7.84 3.94 -5.34
N ALA A 56 9.10 3.57 -5.45
CA ALA A 56 9.84 2.88 -4.38
C ALA A 56 9.95 3.75 -3.11
N GLU A 57 10.19 5.05 -3.26
CA GLU A 57 10.21 5.98 -2.13
C GLU A 57 8.81 6.15 -1.52
N ILE A 58 7.75 6.27 -2.34
CA ILE A 58 6.35 6.31 -1.87
C ILE A 58 6.01 5.02 -1.11
N SER A 59 6.39 3.85 -1.65
CA SER A 59 6.17 2.56 -1.00
C SER A 59 6.84 2.48 0.37
N SER A 60 8.09 2.90 0.45
CA SER A 60 8.84 2.93 1.71
C SER A 60 8.18 3.85 2.76
N GLU A 61 7.78 5.06 2.36
CA GLU A 61 7.08 6.00 3.24
C GLU A 61 5.71 5.47 3.68
N TYR A 62 5.01 4.80 2.77
CA TYR A 62 3.72 4.18 3.10
C TYR A 62 3.88 3.04 4.11
N MET A 63 4.88 2.17 3.92
CA MET A 63 5.21 1.13 4.89
C MET A 63 5.58 1.70 6.27
N GLU A 64 6.33 2.80 6.32
CA GLU A 64 6.64 3.49 7.59
C GLU A 64 5.38 4.04 8.28
N LYS A 65 4.42 4.60 7.52
CA LYS A 65 3.14 5.10 8.06
C LYS A 65 2.29 3.99 8.72
N ILE A 66 2.36 2.76 8.20
CA ILE A 66 1.56 1.64 8.70
C ILE A 66 2.29 0.75 9.71
N ARG A 67 3.62 0.84 9.77
CA ARG A 67 4.44 0.04 10.67
C ARG A 67 4.08 0.32 12.13
N GLY A 68 3.91 -0.75 12.91
CA GLY A 68 3.55 -0.68 14.32
C GLY A 68 2.08 -0.40 14.61
N LYS A 69 1.23 -0.29 13.58
CA LYS A 69 -0.22 -0.22 13.77
C LYS A 69 -0.80 -1.60 14.04
N ASN A 70 -1.82 -1.65 14.88
CA ASN A 70 -2.58 -2.87 15.13
C ASN A 70 -3.50 -3.18 13.93
N LEU A 71 -3.71 -4.47 13.67
CA LEU A 71 -4.64 -4.95 12.66
C LEU A 71 -6.07 -4.83 13.21
N ASN A 72 -6.70 -3.68 12.97
CA ASN A 72 -8.06 -3.35 13.43
C ASN A 72 -8.81 -2.55 12.34
N ARG A 73 -10.06 -2.19 12.62
CA ARG A 73 -10.88 -1.39 11.71
C ARG A 73 -10.19 -0.08 11.30
N GLU A 74 -9.60 0.66 12.24
CA GLU A 74 -8.91 1.92 11.97
C GLU A 74 -7.74 1.74 10.97
N PHE A 75 -7.02 0.61 11.08
CA PHE A 75 -5.98 0.24 10.14
C PHE A 75 -6.54 0.14 8.71
N PHE A 76 -7.59 -0.66 8.50
CA PHE A 76 -8.21 -0.82 7.17
C PHE A 76 -8.86 0.46 6.67
N GLU A 77 -9.49 1.26 7.53
CA GLU A 77 -10.01 2.58 7.19
C GLU A 77 -8.90 3.53 6.73
N SER A 78 -7.74 3.49 7.37
CA SER A 78 -6.59 4.31 6.98
C SER A 78 -6.05 3.92 5.61
N LEU A 79 -5.97 2.61 5.30
CA LEU A 79 -5.53 2.11 3.99
C LEU A 79 -6.48 2.51 2.86
N THR A 80 -7.79 2.46 3.13
CA THR A 80 -8.81 2.77 2.13
C THR A 80 -9.09 4.26 1.99
N ARG A 81 -8.62 5.11 2.90
CA ARG A 81 -8.77 6.57 2.84
C ARG A 81 -7.84 7.18 1.79
N ASP A 82 -6.60 6.72 1.72
CA ASP A 82 -5.57 7.21 0.80
C ASP A 82 -5.58 6.41 -0.52
N GLY A 83 -6.78 6.20 -1.09
CA GLY A 83 -7.02 5.26 -2.17
C GLY A 83 -6.17 5.48 -3.44
N ASN A 84 -5.83 6.73 -3.79
CA ASN A 84 -4.97 7.00 -4.94
C ASN A 84 -3.52 6.57 -4.69
N GLU A 85 -2.99 6.77 -3.48
CA GLU A 85 -1.65 6.30 -3.10
C GLU A 85 -1.62 4.77 -3.10
N LEU A 86 -2.61 4.14 -2.46
CA LEU A 86 -2.73 2.67 -2.45
C LEU A 86 -2.90 2.11 -3.86
N LYS A 87 -3.73 2.73 -4.72
CA LYS A 87 -3.92 2.32 -6.11
C LYS A 87 -2.60 2.30 -6.88
N LEU A 88 -1.83 3.38 -6.81
CA LEU A 88 -0.50 3.48 -7.45
C LEU A 88 0.42 2.34 -6.98
N LEU A 89 0.51 2.12 -5.67
CA LEU A 89 1.39 1.11 -5.07
C LEU A 89 0.99 -0.32 -5.46
N VAL A 90 -0.31 -0.58 -5.55
CA VAL A 90 -0.86 -1.88 -5.95
C VAL A 90 -0.65 -2.14 -7.44
N GLU A 91 -0.90 -1.14 -8.31
CA GLU A 91 -0.75 -1.27 -9.78
C GLU A 91 0.70 -1.52 -10.19
N THR A 92 1.66 -0.92 -9.50
CA THR A 92 3.09 -1.07 -9.81
C THR A 92 3.70 -2.38 -9.32
N GLY A 93 3.01 -3.10 -8.43
CA GLY A 93 3.48 -4.37 -7.85
C GLY A 93 4.65 -4.24 -6.87
N VAL A 94 5.22 -3.06 -6.69
CA VAL A 94 6.38 -2.81 -5.78
C VAL A 94 6.00 -3.08 -4.33
N PHE A 95 4.81 -2.69 -3.94
CA PHE A 95 4.30 -2.75 -2.57
C PHE A 95 3.80 -4.14 -2.14
N GLY A 96 3.26 -4.93 -3.06
CA GLY A 96 2.42 -6.08 -2.73
C GLY A 96 3.11 -7.16 -1.90
N ARG A 97 4.34 -7.48 -2.22
CA ARG A 97 5.09 -8.53 -1.51
C ARG A 97 5.45 -8.11 -0.09
N GLU A 98 6.03 -6.92 0.08
CA GLU A 98 6.44 -6.41 1.39
C GLU A 98 5.23 -6.25 2.31
N PHE A 99 4.13 -5.70 1.79
CA PHE A 99 2.90 -5.52 2.53
C PHE A 99 2.26 -6.85 2.94
N SER A 100 2.23 -7.86 2.05
CA SER A 100 1.69 -9.18 2.39
C SER A 100 2.50 -9.86 3.50
N PHE A 101 3.82 -9.74 3.50
CA PHE A 101 4.64 -10.25 4.60
C PHE A 101 4.42 -9.47 5.89
N TYR A 102 4.27 -8.16 5.83
CA TYR A 102 3.93 -7.33 6.99
C TYR A 102 2.57 -7.74 7.59
N LEU A 103 1.54 -7.93 6.75
CA LEU A 103 0.24 -8.45 7.21
C LEU A 103 0.36 -9.83 7.83
N LYS A 104 1.12 -10.73 7.22
CA LYS A 104 1.38 -12.06 7.76
C LYS A 104 1.95 -11.98 9.18
N ASP A 105 2.95 -11.11 9.40
CA ASP A 105 3.57 -10.95 10.71
C ASP A 105 2.58 -10.36 11.74
N LEU A 106 1.74 -9.41 11.32
CA LEU A 106 0.66 -8.88 12.17
C LEU A 106 -0.38 -9.95 12.54
N MET A 107 -0.74 -10.82 11.61
CA MET A 107 -1.74 -11.90 11.82
C MET A 107 -1.18 -13.05 12.65
N ALA A 108 0.12 -13.32 12.55
CA ALA A 108 0.77 -14.37 13.33
C ALA A 108 0.71 -14.07 14.85
N GLY A 109 0.70 -12.79 15.22
CA GLY A 109 0.63 -12.37 16.62
C GLY A 109 1.86 -12.82 17.42
N ASP A 110 1.64 -13.20 18.69
CA ASP A 110 2.70 -13.72 19.55
C ASP A 110 2.98 -15.21 19.24
N ASP A 111 3.86 -15.45 18.27
CA ASP A 111 4.33 -16.78 17.86
C ASP A 111 5.20 -17.48 18.93
N SER A 112 5.48 -16.85 20.07
CA SER A 112 6.38 -17.38 21.09
C SER A 112 5.95 -18.73 21.65
N LYS A 113 4.67 -19.09 21.49
CA LYS A 113 4.08 -20.37 21.95
C LYS A 113 4.25 -21.52 20.94
N VAL A 114 4.57 -21.20 19.68
CA VAL A 114 4.72 -22.22 18.63
C VAL A 114 6.20 -22.54 18.43
N LYS A 115 6.57 -23.79 18.69
CA LYS A 115 7.96 -24.23 18.53
C LYS A 115 8.32 -24.26 17.04
N ARG A 116 9.37 -23.54 16.66
CA ARG A 116 9.85 -23.46 15.27
C ARG A 116 10.22 -24.85 14.74
N GLY A 117 9.91 -25.10 13.47
CA GLY A 117 10.19 -26.35 12.78
C GLY A 117 9.24 -27.49 13.12
N THR A 118 8.15 -27.22 13.84
CA THR A 118 7.10 -28.22 14.12
C THR A 118 6.01 -28.18 13.04
N ARG A 119 5.15 -29.20 13.02
CA ARG A 119 3.96 -29.23 12.15
C ARG A 119 3.06 -28.01 12.38
N ASP A 120 2.89 -27.59 13.65
CA ASP A 120 2.03 -26.47 14.01
C ASP A 120 2.60 -25.15 13.51
N ASP A 121 3.92 -24.96 13.56
CA ASP A 121 4.63 -23.82 12.96
C ASP A 121 4.40 -23.76 11.44
N VAL A 122 4.54 -24.87 10.74
CA VAL A 122 4.28 -24.94 9.29
C VAL A 122 2.82 -24.61 8.96
N LEU A 123 1.88 -25.18 9.70
CA LEU A 123 0.44 -24.93 9.48
C LEU A 123 0.04 -23.48 9.78
N LEU A 124 0.57 -22.91 10.85
CA LEU A 124 0.36 -21.49 11.18
C LEU A 124 0.90 -20.59 10.07
N ASN A 125 2.11 -20.87 9.61
CA ASN A 125 2.75 -20.14 8.52
C ASN A 125 1.92 -20.17 7.22
N ILE A 126 1.41 -21.35 6.84
CA ILE A 126 0.57 -21.50 5.65
C ILE A 126 -0.74 -20.72 5.80
N LYS A 127 -1.41 -20.83 6.95
CA LYS A 127 -2.67 -20.13 7.22
C LYS A 127 -2.50 -18.62 7.19
N THR A 128 -1.53 -18.09 7.93
CA THR A 128 -1.28 -16.65 7.98
C THR A 128 -0.86 -16.08 6.63
N LEU A 129 -0.08 -16.83 5.86
CA LEU A 129 0.30 -16.43 4.51
C LEU A 129 -0.92 -16.38 3.58
N TYR A 130 -1.77 -17.42 3.62
CA TYR A 130 -3.01 -17.46 2.84
C TYR A 130 -3.93 -16.25 3.14
N HIS A 131 -4.16 -15.97 4.43
CA HIS A 131 -4.99 -14.82 4.83
C HIS A 131 -4.36 -13.48 4.43
N ALA A 132 -3.05 -13.31 4.61
CA ALA A 132 -2.35 -12.08 4.25
C ALA A 132 -2.44 -11.77 2.74
N PHE A 133 -2.25 -12.78 1.88
CA PHE A 133 -2.41 -12.62 0.44
C PHE A 133 -3.89 -12.43 0.05
N GLY A 134 -4.82 -13.07 0.75
CA GLY A 134 -6.27 -12.86 0.57
C GLY A 134 -6.67 -11.41 0.87
N VAL A 135 -6.26 -10.89 2.01
CA VAL A 135 -6.47 -9.47 2.38
C VAL A 135 -5.87 -8.53 1.35
N PHE A 136 -4.62 -8.79 0.91
CA PHE A 136 -4.00 -7.98 -0.13
C PHE A 136 -4.78 -8.02 -1.45
N GLY A 137 -5.26 -9.19 -1.87
CA GLY A 137 -6.09 -9.34 -3.07
C GLY A 137 -7.39 -8.54 -3.01
N VAL A 138 -8.06 -8.52 -1.84
CA VAL A 138 -9.25 -7.68 -1.62
C VAL A 138 -8.89 -6.20 -1.70
N LEU A 139 -7.83 -5.76 -1.02
CA LEU A 139 -7.35 -4.37 -1.10
C LEU A 139 -6.98 -3.96 -2.53
N GLN A 140 -6.37 -4.86 -3.29
CA GLN A 140 -6.06 -4.66 -4.70
C GLN A 140 -7.32 -4.42 -5.53
N ASN A 141 -8.37 -5.20 -5.30
CA ASN A 141 -9.64 -5.01 -6.00
C ASN A 141 -10.32 -3.70 -5.59
N LEU A 142 -10.36 -3.39 -4.30
CA LEU A 142 -10.91 -2.13 -3.77
C LEU A 142 -10.18 -0.90 -4.33
N SER A 143 -8.86 -0.94 -4.45
CA SER A 143 -8.08 0.18 -4.97
C SER A 143 -8.43 0.51 -6.43
N ARG A 144 -8.80 -0.49 -7.24
CA ARG A 144 -9.27 -0.29 -8.63
C ARG A 144 -10.65 0.36 -8.70
N MET A 145 -11.47 0.17 -7.68
CA MET A 145 -12.82 0.73 -7.60
C MET A 145 -12.84 2.12 -6.97
N TYR A 146 -11.71 2.58 -6.43
CA TYR A 146 -11.60 3.85 -5.73
C TYR A 146 -12.12 5.03 -6.58
N GLY A 147 -12.96 5.87 -5.96
CA GLY A 147 -13.61 7.00 -6.62
C GLY A 147 -14.87 6.63 -7.41
N SER A 148 -15.28 5.35 -7.47
CA SER A 148 -16.57 4.95 -8.02
C SER A 148 -17.68 5.07 -6.99
N SER A 149 -18.93 5.21 -7.47
CA SER A 149 -20.11 5.20 -6.58
C SER A 149 -20.27 3.89 -5.80
N TYR A 150 -19.83 2.78 -6.38
CA TYR A 150 -19.79 1.47 -5.70
C TYR A 150 -18.81 1.44 -4.54
N TYR A 151 -17.64 2.03 -4.73
CA TYR A 151 -16.65 2.09 -3.67
C TYR A 151 -17.17 2.82 -2.43
N GLU A 152 -17.77 4.00 -2.63
CA GLU A 152 -18.31 4.79 -1.53
C GLU A 152 -19.52 4.10 -0.86
N ALA A 153 -20.34 3.38 -1.64
CA ALA A 153 -21.52 2.68 -1.12
C ALA A 153 -21.15 1.44 -0.27
N PHE A 154 -20.10 0.70 -0.66
CA PHE A 154 -19.77 -0.61 -0.06
C PHE A 154 -18.43 -0.65 0.68
N ARG A 155 -17.81 0.52 0.90
CA ARG A 155 -16.52 0.60 1.60
C ARG A 155 -16.58 0.03 3.01
N SER A 156 -17.67 0.28 3.75
CA SER A 156 -17.81 -0.22 5.12
C SER A 156 -17.88 -1.73 5.16
N GLU A 157 -18.70 -2.34 4.31
CA GLU A 157 -18.85 -3.79 4.19
C GLU A 157 -17.56 -4.47 3.73
N ALA A 158 -16.81 -3.80 2.85
CA ALA A 158 -15.51 -4.28 2.42
C ALA A 158 -14.48 -4.27 3.59
N ILE A 159 -14.52 -3.27 4.46
CA ILE A 159 -13.70 -3.21 5.66
C ILE A 159 -14.11 -4.33 6.64
N ASP A 160 -15.40 -4.57 6.82
CA ASP A 160 -15.89 -5.69 7.65
C ASP A 160 -15.38 -7.03 7.14
N THR A 161 -15.45 -7.25 5.81
CA THR A 161 -14.89 -8.43 5.17
C THR A 161 -13.37 -8.56 5.38
N LEU A 162 -12.62 -7.45 5.27
CA LEU A 162 -11.18 -7.43 5.53
C LEU A 162 -10.86 -7.79 6.99
N MET A 163 -11.66 -7.28 7.94
CA MET A 163 -11.55 -7.62 9.37
C MET A 163 -11.78 -9.12 9.60
N GLU A 164 -12.82 -9.68 8.99
CA GLU A 164 -13.13 -11.11 9.08
C GLU A 164 -12.00 -11.96 8.49
N LEU A 165 -11.56 -11.67 7.26
CA LEU A 165 -10.47 -12.38 6.58
C LEU A 165 -9.13 -12.28 7.32
N SER A 166 -8.91 -11.19 8.05
CA SER A 166 -7.71 -11.01 8.88
C SER A 166 -7.77 -11.76 10.21
N GLY A 167 -8.91 -12.39 10.54
CA GLY A 167 -9.13 -13.09 11.81
C GLY A 167 -9.24 -12.17 13.03
N THR A 168 -9.48 -10.87 12.82
CA THR A 168 -9.59 -9.90 13.91
C THR A 168 -10.98 -9.88 14.56
N LEU A 169 -12.02 -10.35 13.86
CA LEU A 169 -13.38 -10.51 14.40
C LEU A 169 -13.56 -11.75 15.29
N SER A 170 -12.67 -12.73 15.20
CA SER A 170 -12.77 -13.99 15.95
C SER A 170 -12.16 -13.93 17.36
N LYS A 171 -11.81 -12.76 17.85
CA LYS A 171 -11.16 -12.55 19.17
C LYS A 171 -12.04 -11.79 20.19
N GLU A 172 -13.35 -11.64 19.89
CA GLU A 172 -14.32 -11.14 20.87
C GLU A 172 -14.98 -12.27 21.65
#